data_ba398bbcd3c4a1087b5feffb16b7fe22
#
_entry.id   ba398bbcd3c4a1087b5feffb16b7fe22
#
_cell.length_a   1.000
_cell.length_b   1.000
_cell.length_c   1.000
_cell.angle_alpha   90.00
_cell.angle_beta   90.00
_cell.angle_gamma   90.00
#
_symmetry.space_group_name_H-M   'P 1'
#
loop_
_entity.id
_entity.type
_entity.pdbx_description
1 polymer ?
#
loop_
_entity_poly.entity_id
_entity_poly.type
_entity_poly.pdbx_seq_one_letter_code
_entity_poly.pdbx_strand_id
1 'polypeptide(L)' 'MITLEKDDIIEIMDYKKVDVLTAGQLMVDDAILIADEVVSISDIQSLADGYVLEVVNDFGERDTIEVGEYDQFDLMMLQ' A
#
# COMPACT_ATOMS: atom_id res chain seq x y z
N MET A 1 26.86 11.66 -12.97
CA MET A 1 26.27 12.16 -12.94
C MET A 1 25.32 12.21 -11.96
N ILE A 2 24.94 12.88 -11.46
CA ILE A 2 24.02 13.17 -10.63
C ILE A 2 22.81 12.53 -10.81
N THR A 3 22.65 12.05 -11.87
CA THR A 3 21.43 11.48 -12.16
C THR A 3 21.13 10.32 -11.33
N LEU A 4 22.08 9.70 -10.70
CA LEU A 4 21.80 8.59 -9.97
C LEU A 4 20.83 8.83 -8.90
N GLU A 5 20.99 9.88 -8.19
CA GLU A 5 20.11 10.23 -7.19
C GLU A 5 18.75 10.47 -7.71
N LYS A 6 18.66 11.06 -8.85
CA LYS A 6 17.40 11.35 -9.44
C LYS A 6 16.70 10.08 -9.82
N ASP A 7 17.43 9.11 -10.28
CA ASP A 7 16.83 7.87 -10.69
C ASP A 7 16.22 7.14 -9.51
N ASP A 8 16.87 7.19 -8.38
CA ASP A 8 16.31 6.56 -7.21
C ASP A 8 15.03 7.23 -6.79
N ILE A 9 15.00 8.53 -6.89
CA ILE A 9 13.81 9.27 -6.54
C ILE A 9 12.69 8.93 -7.51
N ILE A 10 13.01 8.80 -8.77
CA ILE A 10 12.02 8.48 -9.77
C ILE A 10 11.38 7.15 -9.49
N GLU A 11 12.14 6.18 -9.06
CA GLU A 11 11.57 4.89 -8.74
C GLU A 11 10.54 4.98 -7.64
N ILE A 12 10.79 5.80 -6.65
CA ILE A 12 9.86 5.98 -5.58
C ILE A 12 8.66 6.73 -6.10
N MET A 13 8.86 7.60 -7.04
CA MET A 13 7.81 8.43 -7.55
C MET A 13 7.01 7.81 -8.68
N ASP A 14 7.26 6.56 -9.00
CA ASP A 14 6.46 5.85 -9.95
C ASP A 14 5.03 5.72 -9.44
N TYR A 15 4.83 5.82 -8.13
CA TYR A 15 3.52 5.80 -7.54
C TYR A 15 3.18 7.19 -7.02
N LYS A 16 1.93 7.55 -7.13
CA LYS A 16 1.47 8.79 -6.54
C LYS A 16 0.24 8.52 -5.71
N LYS A 17 0.05 9.32 -4.69
CA LYS A 17 -1.13 9.23 -3.85
C LYS A 17 -2.31 9.80 -4.60
N VAL A 18 -3.39 9.05 -4.68
CA VAL A 18 -4.59 9.50 -5.38
C VAL A 18 -5.79 9.65 -4.47
N ASP A 19 -5.76 9.06 -3.28
CA ASP A 19 -6.88 9.17 -2.35
C ASP A 19 -6.46 8.68 -0.98
N VAL A 20 -7.32 8.85 0.00
CA VAL A 20 -7.16 8.28 1.32
C VAL A 20 -8.40 7.44 1.58
N LEU A 21 -8.21 6.17 1.87
CA LEU A 21 -9.32 5.25 2.09
C LEU A 21 -9.23 4.65 3.48
N THR A 22 -10.38 4.35 4.06
CA THR A 22 -10.41 3.57 5.30
C THR A 22 -10.25 2.10 4.93
N ALA A 23 -9.90 1.29 5.93
CA ALA A 23 -9.70 -0.14 5.70
C ALA A 23 -10.93 -0.78 5.05
N GLY A 24 -12.13 -0.35 5.43
CA GLY A 24 -13.35 -0.92 4.87
C GLY A 24 -13.58 -0.58 3.41
N GLN A 25 -12.85 0.38 2.87
CA GLN A 25 -12.98 0.78 1.46
C GLN A 25 -11.91 0.14 0.58
N LEU A 26 -10.96 -0.55 1.16
CA LEU A 26 -9.87 -1.17 0.40
C LEU A 26 -10.36 -2.41 -0.33
N MET A 27 -9.72 -2.69 -1.44
CA MET A 27 -10.06 -3.85 -2.26
C MET A 27 -8.77 -4.60 -2.62
N VAL A 28 -8.94 -5.85 -2.96
CA VAL A 28 -7.82 -6.66 -3.45
C VAL A 28 -7.28 -5.99 -4.70
N ASP A 29 -5.98 -5.99 -4.84
CA ASP A 29 -5.20 -5.37 -5.91
C ASP A 29 -4.98 -3.86 -5.74
N ASP A 30 -5.54 -3.25 -4.71
CA ASP A 30 -5.22 -1.87 -4.41
C ASP A 30 -3.76 -1.77 -3.93
N ALA A 31 -3.09 -0.70 -4.30
CA ALA A 31 -1.76 -0.40 -3.80
C ALA A 31 -1.87 0.67 -2.73
N ILE A 32 -1.29 0.44 -1.59
CA ILE A 32 -1.36 1.38 -0.47
C ILE A 32 0.03 1.61 0.09
N LEU A 33 0.19 2.72 0.81
CA LEU A 33 1.46 3.07 1.42
C LEU A 33 1.46 2.63 2.87
N ILE A 34 2.42 1.81 3.26
CA ILE A 34 2.57 1.36 4.63
C ILE A 34 4.04 1.51 5.00
N ALA A 35 4.32 2.27 6.05
CA ALA A 35 5.68 2.46 6.56
C ALA A 35 6.64 2.89 5.44
N ASP A 36 6.18 3.85 4.62
CA ASP A 36 6.95 4.40 3.52
C ASP A 36 7.21 3.41 2.38
N GLU A 37 6.45 2.36 2.31
CA GLU A 37 6.61 1.35 1.28
C GLU A 37 5.26 1.13 0.60
N VAL A 38 5.25 1.04 -0.72
CA VAL A 38 4.03 0.75 -1.46
C VAL A 38 3.87 -0.76 -1.52
N VAL A 39 2.72 -1.24 -1.07
CA VAL A 39 2.43 -2.66 -1.08
C VAL A 39 1.08 -2.88 -1.77
N SER A 40 0.90 -4.06 -2.34
CA SER A 40 -0.37 -4.43 -2.97
C SER A 40 -1.14 -5.35 -2.05
N ILE A 41 -2.44 -5.18 -2.01
CA ILE A 41 -3.29 -6.03 -1.19
C ILE A 41 -3.62 -7.29 -1.97
N SER A 42 -3.26 -8.45 -1.42
CA SER A 42 -3.54 -9.72 -2.07
C SER A 42 -4.76 -10.42 -1.48
N ASP A 43 -5.12 -10.11 -0.24
CA ASP A 43 -6.29 -10.71 0.38
C ASP A 43 -6.79 -9.81 1.51
N ILE A 44 -8.07 -9.88 1.80
CA ILE A 44 -8.69 -9.11 2.87
C ILE A 44 -9.64 -10.04 3.60
N GLN A 45 -9.47 -10.15 4.90
CA GLN A 45 -10.37 -10.92 5.74
C GLN A 45 -11.03 -10.01 6.76
N SER A 46 -12.34 -10.19 6.96
CA SER A 46 -13.07 -9.38 7.92
C SER A 46 -12.93 -9.95 9.32
N LEU A 47 -12.77 -9.08 10.27
CA LEU A 47 -12.81 -9.42 11.68
C LEU A 47 -13.95 -8.66 12.32
N ALA A 48 -14.23 -8.93 13.58
CA ALA A 48 -15.31 -8.24 14.28
C ALA A 48 -15.09 -6.73 14.31
N ASP A 49 -13.86 -6.30 14.53
CA ASP A 49 -13.56 -4.88 14.70
C ASP A 49 -12.65 -4.32 13.61
N GLY A 50 -12.44 -5.04 12.55
CA GLY A 50 -11.52 -4.56 11.53
C GLY A 50 -11.25 -5.62 10.48
N TYR A 51 -10.01 -5.62 9.99
CA TYR A 51 -9.64 -6.50 8.88
C TYR A 51 -8.21 -7.00 9.05
N VAL A 52 -7.95 -8.16 8.43
CA VAL A 52 -6.59 -8.63 8.25
C VAL A 52 -6.28 -8.46 6.77
N LEU A 53 -5.24 -7.74 6.46
CA LEU A 53 -4.81 -7.52 5.08
C LEU A 53 -3.56 -8.36 4.81
N GLU A 54 -3.58 -9.12 3.74
CA GLU A 54 -2.37 -9.75 3.25
C GLU A 54 -1.79 -8.82 2.20
N VAL A 55 -0.57 -8.41 2.36
CA VAL A 55 0.07 -7.44 1.47
C VAL A 55 1.35 -8.02 0.90
N VAL A 56 1.71 -7.56 -0.30
CA VAL A 56 2.91 -8.02 -1.00
C VAL A 56 3.68 -6.79 -1.43
N ASN A 57 4.98 -6.75 -1.15
CA ASN A 57 5.81 -5.62 -1.56
C ASN A 57 6.43 -5.90 -2.93
N ASP A 58 7.24 -4.95 -3.42
CA ASP A 58 7.87 -5.05 -4.73
C ASP A 58 8.84 -6.22 -4.85
N PHE A 59 9.30 -6.74 -3.75
CA PHE A 59 10.22 -7.87 -3.75
C PHE A 59 9.49 -9.21 -3.68
N GLY A 60 8.16 -9.17 -3.69
CA GLY A 60 7.38 -10.40 -3.61
C GLY A 60 7.23 -10.93 -2.20
N GLU A 61 7.66 -10.17 -1.21
CA GLU A 61 7.52 -10.58 0.18
C GLU A 61 6.11 -10.33 0.66
N ARG A 62 5.57 -11.29 1.38
CA ARG A 62 4.20 -11.20 1.88
C ARG A 62 4.20 -10.96 3.36
N ASP A 63 3.21 -10.23 3.81
CA ASP A 63 3.04 -9.96 5.22
C ASP A 63 1.56 -9.84 5.52
N THR A 64 1.16 -10.04 6.75
CA THR A 64 -0.23 -9.83 7.15
C THR A 64 -0.27 -8.81 8.26
N ILE A 65 -1.22 -7.88 8.16
CA ILE A 65 -1.39 -6.84 9.15
C ILE A 65 -2.83 -6.78 9.58
N GLU A 66 -3.05 -6.51 10.86
CA GLU A 66 -4.39 -6.30 11.39
C GLU A 66 -4.62 -4.81 11.47
N VAL A 67 -5.76 -4.37 10.99
CA VAL A 67 -6.09 -2.94 10.96
C VAL A 67 -7.51 -2.75 11.48
N GLY A 68 -7.77 -1.58 12.06
CA GLY A 68 -9.11 -1.21 12.48
C GLY A 68 -9.93 -0.78 11.26
N GLU A 69 -11.24 -0.92 11.33
CA GLU A 69 -12.08 -0.62 10.19
C GLU A 69 -12.03 0.86 9.77
N TYR A 70 -11.67 1.73 10.68
CA TYR A 70 -11.57 3.15 10.37
C TYR A 70 -10.15 3.66 10.18
N ASP A 71 -9.17 2.76 10.22
CA ASP A 71 -7.80 3.14 9.94
C ASP A 71 -7.71 3.61 8.50
N GLN A 72 -6.91 4.63 8.25
CA GLN A 72 -6.81 5.25 6.94
C GLN A 72 -5.50 4.91 6.27
N PHE A 73 -5.55 4.74 4.97
CA PHE A 73 -4.39 4.39 4.17
C PHE A 73 -4.35 5.26 2.92
N ASP A 74 -3.15 5.64 2.50
CA ASP A 74 -2.97 6.37 1.27
C ASP A 74 -3.06 5.39 0.12
N LEU A 75 -4.02 5.63 -0.77
CA LEU A 75 -4.16 4.82 -1.97
C LEU A 75 -3.16 5.34 -3.00
N MET A 76 -2.33 4.46 -3.51
CA MET A 76 -1.28 4.81 -4.44
C MET A 76 -1.62 4.26 -5.82
N MET A 77 -1.19 4.96 -6.83
CA MET A 77 -1.44 4.54 -8.19
C MET A 77 -0.17 4.71 -9.01
N LEU A 78 0.09 3.78 -9.89
CA LEU A 78 1.25 3.85 -10.76
C LEU A 78 1.05 5.00 -11.73
N GLN A 79 2.04 5.80 -11.88
CA GLN A 79 2.00 6.94 -12.77
C GLN A 79 2.18 6.55 -14.23
#